data_0e4dea985fa5170f2bc27ad74c64c36c
#
_entry.id   0e4dea985fa5170f2bc27ad74c64c36c
#
_cell.length_a   1.000
_cell.length_b   1.000
_cell.length_c   1.000
_cell.angle_alpha   90.00
_cell.angle_beta   90.00
_cell.angle_gamma   90.00
#
_symmetry.space_group_name_H-M   'P 1'
#
loop_
_entity.id
_entity.type
_entity.pdbx_description
1 polymer ?
#
loop_
_entity_poly.entity_id
_entity_poly.type
_entity_poly.pdbx_seq_one_letter_code
_entity_poly.pdbx_strand_id
1 'polypeptide(L)'
;MKQRLLIILVLISSSLLLATGNKNLEKALRLLKINSEIIIDGKIDSAWNYADSTTNFFQFEPYFNQPTSVKTIAKILTTEEAIYCLMICYDDKNLIQANAGMHDGYTGDIVSIMLDTFGDKQTAYKFAVNASGVISDSRMLDDARNRDYSWDGIWQGTSQIYDWGFVVEMKIPYKSIKYDKNLSEWGLDFDRWRSYNKEDIYWCEYEQSEGQRISKFGKLIFQDFKPTVT
;
A
#
# COMPACT_ATOMS: atom_id res chain seq x y z
N MET A 1 -11.15 33.27 -69.24
CA MET A 1 -10.58 33.44 -67.86
C MET A 1 -11.16 32.40 -66.97
N LYS A 2 -10.36 31.35 -66.56
CA LYS A 2 -10.78 30.30 -65.64
C LYS A 2 -10.14 30.60 -64.29
N GLN A 3 -10.94 31.03 -63.32
CA GLN A 3 -10.50 31.14 -61.93
C GLN A 3 -10.29 29.74 -61.34
N ARG A 4 -9.07 29.44 -60.89
CA ARG A 4 -8.75 28.25 -60.11
C ARG A 4 -8.99 28.58 -58.66
N LEU A 5 -9.98 27.93 -58.06
CA LEU A 5 -10.27 27.94 -56.61
C LEU A 5 -9.24 27.09 -55.91
N LEU A 6 -8.39 27.71 -55.12
CA LEU A 6 -7.39 27.02 -54.28
C LEU A 6 -8.04 26.64 -52.95
N ILE A 7 -8.38 25.36 -52.76
CA ILE A 7 -8.88 24.85 -51.48
C ILE A 7 -7.66 24.55 -50.59
N ILE A 8 -7.48 25.35 -49.55
CA ILE A 8 -6.49 25.11 -48.49
C ILE A 8 -7.14 24.16 -47.49
N LEU A 9 -6.70 22.90 -47.49
CA LEU A 9 -7.09 21.90 -46.51
C LEU A 9 -6.24 22.15 -45.24
N VAL A 10 -6.83 22.75 -44.22
CA VAL A 10 -6.23 22.89 -42.90
C VAL A 10 -6.43 21.60 -42.16
N LEU A 11 -5.38 20.77 -42.10
CA LEU A 11 -5.33 19.58 -41.23
C LEU A 11 -5.13 20.04 -39.79
N ILE A 12 -6.25 20.12 -39.05
CA ILE A 12 -6.19 20.27 -37.58
C ILE A 12 -5.78 18.91 -37.02
N SER A 13 -4.51 18.74 -36.71
CA SER A 13 -4.05 17.64 -35.90
C SER A 13 -4.51 17.87 -34.46
N SER A 14 -5.65 17.30 -34.09
CA SER A 14 -6.04 17.16 -32.69
C SER A 14 -5.08 16.18 -32.03
N SER A 15 -4.01 16.68 -31.45
CA SER A 15 -3.22 15.94 -30.48
C SER A 15 -4.16 15.66 -29.30
N LEU A 16 -4.67 14.44 -29.23
CA LEU A 16 -5.32 13.92 -28.04
C LEU A 16 -4.25 13.91 -26.93
N LEU A 17 -4.22 14.95 -26.10
CA LEU A 17 -3.51 14.90 -24.82
C LEU A 17 -4.24 13.85 -24.00
N LEU A 18 -3.76 12.61 -24.02
CA LEU A 18 -4.12 11.61 -23.03
C LEU A 18 -3.64 12.19 -21.71
N ALA A 19 -4.53 12.85 -20.99
CA ALA A 19 -4.30 13.16 -19.60
C ALA A 19 -4.05 11.81 -18.91
N THR A 20 -2.82 11.57 -18.47
CA THR A 20 -2.47 10.44 -17.62
C THR A 20 -3.11 10.71 -16.25
N GLY A 21 -4.42 10.47 -16.16
CA GLY A 21 -5.16 10.53 -14.92
C GLY A 21 -4.56 9.50 -13.94
N ASN A 22 -4.67 9.78 -12.65
CA ASN A 22 -4.28 8.81 -11.64
C ASN A 22 -5.13 7.55 -11.81
N LYS A 23 -4.54 6.46 -12.32
CA LYS A 23 -5.17 5.15 -12.54
C LYS A 23 -5.70 4.51 -11.25
N ASN A 24 -5.25 5.01 -10.11
CA ASN A 24 -5.60 4.50 -8.79
C ASN A 24 -6.83 5.19 -8.17
N LEU A 25 -7.50 6.11 -8.85
CA LEU A 25 -8.67 6.82 -8.31
C LEU A 25 -9.82 5.89 -7.89
N GLU A 26 -9.93 4.72 -8.54
CA GLU A 26 -10.94 3.70 -8.22
C GLU A 26 -10.44 2.70 -7.17
N LYS A 27 -9.14 2.72 -6.82
CA LYS A 27 -8.59 1.85 -5.78
C LYS A 27 -8.98 2.40 -4.42
N ALA A 28 -9.89 1.70 -3.75
CA ALA A 28 -10.36 2.09 -2.44
C ALA A 28 -10.65 0.86 -1.57
N LEU A 29 -10.35 0.96 -0.29
CA LEU A 29 -10.80 0.04 0.74
C LEU A 29 -11.58 0.81 1.80
N ARG A 30 -12.63 0.18 2.31
CA ARG A 30 -13.44 0.73 3.41
C ARG A 30 -12.84 0.28 4.73
N LEU A 31 -12.59 1.23 5.61
CA LEU A 31 -12.15 0.97 6.97
C LEU A 31 -13.36 0.72 7.85
N LEU A 32 -13.66 -0.55 8.09
CA LEU A 32 -14.78 -0.98 8.94
C LEU A 32 -14.32 -1.09 10.38
N LYS A 33 -15.12 -0.52 11.28
CA LYS A 33 -14.87 -0.61 12.72
C LYS A 33 -15.42 -1.91 13.28
N ILE A 34 -14.62 -2.56 14.11
CA ILE A 34 -15.03 -3.70 14.95
C ILE A 34 -14.91 -3.36 16.43
N ASN A 35 -15.64 -4.09 17.28
CA ASN A 35 -15.63 -3.87 18.72
C ASN A 35 -14.70 -4.83 19.49
N SER A 36 -14.16 -5.84 18.81
CA SER A 36 -13.22 -6.81 19.38
C SER A 36 -11.80 -6.49 18.97
N GLU A 37 -10.87 -6.65 19.89
CA GLU A 37 -9.44 -6.57 19.58
C GLU A 37 -9.01 -7.79 18.78
N ILE A 38 -8.11 -7.59 17.81
CA ILE A 38 -7.44 -8.65 17.06
C ILE A 38 -6.13 -8.97 17.77
N ILE A 39 -5.86 -10.24 17.98
CA ILE A 39 -4.59 -10.71 18.57
C ILE A 39 -3.55 -10.71 17.45
N ILE A 40 -2.44 -10.02 17.65
CA ILE A 40 -1.35 -9.96 16.67
C ILE A 40 -0.43 -11.17 16.88
N ASP A 41 -0.81 -12.31 16.29
CA ASP A 41 -0.08 -13.59 16.45
C ASP A 41 0.25 -14.29 15.12
N GLY A 42 -0.09 -13.66 13.99
CA GLY A 42 0.15 -14.18 12.64
C GLY A 42 -0.87 -15.22 12.19
N LYS A 43 -1.98 -15.38 12.92
CA LYS A 43 -3.08 -16.26 12.53
C LYS A 43 -4.26 -15.45 12.00
N ILE A 44 -5.02 -16.08 11.12
CA ILE A 44 -6.17 -15.43 10.49
C ILE A 44 -7.40 -15.65 11.38
N ASP A 45 -7.71 -14.64 12.20
CA ASP A 45 -8.91 -14.63 13.04
C ASP A 45 -10.19 -14.49 12.24
N SER A 46 -11.32 -14.93 12.81
CA SER A 46 -12.65 -14.80 12.20
C SER A 46 -13.08 -13.33 12.00
N ALA A 47 -12.56 -12.39 12.79
CA ALA A 47 -12.77 -10.96 12.63
C ALA A 47 -12.41 -10.46 11.24
N TRP A 48 -11.38 -11.04 10.61
CA TRP A 48 -10.95 -10.69 9.26
C TRP A 48 -11.97 -11.04 8.16
N ASN A 49 -13.02 -11.81 8.47
CA ASN A 49 -14.12 -12.06 7.52
C ASN A 49 -14.97 -10.82 7.26
N TYR A 50 -14.96 -9.85 8.16
CA TYR A 50 -15.68 -8.57 8.02
C TYR A 50 -14.86 -7.51 7.30
N ALA A 51 -13.55 -7.74 7.14
CA ALA A 51 -12.64 -6.77 6.53
C ALA A 51 -12.89 -6.61 5.04
N ASP A 52 -12.84 -5.38 4.55
CA ASP A 52 -12.65 -5.14 3.13
C ASP A 52 -11.26 -5.64 2.70
N SER A 53 -11.12 -6.04 1.44
CA SER A 53 -9.90 -6.69 0.97
C SER A 53 -9.56 -6.35 -0.47
N THR A 54 -8.28 -6.44 -0.79
CA THR A 54 -7.80 -6.33 -2.17
C THR A 54 -6.83 -7.44 -2.52
N THR A 55 -6.82 -7.81 -3.80
CA THR A 55 -5.91 -8.81 -4.40
C THR A 55 -5.29 -8.31 -5.70
N ASN A 56 -5.63 -7.10 -6.13
CA ASN A 56 -5.21 -6.56 -7.42
C ASN A 56 -3.88 -5.83 -7.28
N PHE A 57 -2.82 -6.60 -7.14
CA PHE A 57 -1.44 -6.10 -7.09
C PHE A 57 -0.79 -6.19 -8.46
N PHE A 58 0.19 -5.34 -8.71
CA PHE A 58 0.94 -5.25 -9.95
C PHE A 58 2.43 -5.37 -9.68
N GLN A 59 3.14 -6.02 -10.58
CA GLN A 59 4.58 -6.10 -10.54
C GLN A 59 5.19 -4.77 -11.05
N PHE A 60 6.06 -4.16 -10.24
CA PHE A 60 6.83 -2.99 -10.63
C PHE A 60 8.20 -3.41 -11.17
N GLU A 61 8.86 -4.35 -10.49
CA GLU A 61 10.10 -4.99 -10.90
C GLU A 61 9.96 -6.51 -10.77
N PRO A 62 10.67 -7.32 -11.57
CA PRO A 62 11.52 -6.94 -12.70
C PRO A 62 10.75 -6.68 -14.01
N TYR A 63 9.45 -7.01 -14.07
CA TYR A 63 8.65 -6.89 -15.28
C TYR A 63 7.51 -5.91 -15.09
N PHE A 64 7.78 -4.67 -15.42
CA PHE A 64 6.87 -3.55 -15.21
C PHE A 64 5.45 -3.80 -15.77
N ASN A 65 4.42 -3.52 -14.94
CA ASN A 65 2.98 -3.68 -15.25
C ASN A 65 2.55 -5.10 -15.65
N GLN A 66 3.35 -6.12 -15.36
CA GLN A 66 2.91 -7.50 -15.54
C GLN A 66 2.11 -8.00 -14.34
N PRO A 67 1.29 -9.04 -14.49
CA PRO A 67 0.69 -9.74 -13.37
C PRO A 67 1.77 -10.22 -12.39
N THR A 68 1.46 -10.18 -11.10
CA THR A 68 2.37 -10.71 -10.07
C THR A 68 2.55 -12.21 -10.21
N SER A 69 3.75 -12.71 -9.92
CA SER A 69 4.05 -14.15 -9.98
C SER A 69 3.36 -14.95 -8.87
N VAL A 70 2.95 -14.26 -7.79
CA VAL A 70 2.31 -14.83 -6.60
C VAL A 70 1.11 -14.01 -6.17
N LYS A 71 0.16 -14.66 -5.49
CA LYS A 71 -1.03 -13.98 -4.97
C LYS A 71 -0.74 -13.32 -3.63
N THR A 72 -1.22 -12.09 -3.48
CA THR A 72 -1.23 -11.34 -2.21
C THR A 72 -2.66 -10.88 -1.92
N ILE A 73 -3.08 -10.96 -0.66
CA ILE A 73 -4.35 -10.40 -0.19
C ILE A 73 -4.02 -9.43 0.93
N ALA A 74 -4.47 -8.19 0.82
CA ALA A 74 -4.43 -7.23 1.92
C ALA A 74 -5.85 -6.98 2.45
N LYS A 75 -5.99 -6.90 3.77
CA LYS A 75 -7.24 -6.62 4.48
C LYS A 75 -6.99 -5.55 5.54
N ILE A 76 -8.02 -4.75 5.83
CA ILE A 76 -7.90 -3.67 6.79
C ILE A 76 -9.16 -3.55 7.65
N LEU A 77 -8.96 -3.34 8.96
CA LEU A 77 -10.01 -3.11 9.95
C LEU A 77 -9.57 -2.03 10.93
N THR A 78 -10.49 -1.53 11.73
CA THR A 78 -10.18 -0.63 12.85
C THR A 78 -10.98 -0.96 14.09
N THR A 79 -10.43 -0.57 15.24
CA THR A 79 -11.13 -0.36 16.50
C THR A 79 -11.15 1.14 16.83
N GLU A 80 -11.61 1.52 18.03
CA GLU A 80 -11.47 2.91 18.52
C GLU A 80 -10.00 3.35 18.61
N GLU A 81 -9.08 2.43 18.87
CA GLU A 81 -7.72 2.75 19.27
C GLU A 81 -6.68 2.55 18.17
N ALA A 82 -6.94 1.67 17.20
CA ALA A 82 -5.92 1.25 16.25
C ALA A 82 -6.49 0.81 14.90
N ILE A 83 -5.67 0.97 13.86
CA ILE A 83 -5.82 0.30 12.57
C ILE A 83 -5.16 -1.07 12.66
N TYR A 84 -5.80 -2.05 12.05
CA TYR A 84 -5.27 -3.39 11.87
C TYR A 84 -5.13 -3.70 10.39
N CYS A 85 -4.00 -4.27 10.00
CA CYS A 85 -3.73 -4.71 8.65
C CYS A 85 -3.34 -6.19 8.66
N LEU A 86 -3.93 -6.97 7.77
CA LEU A 86 -3.58 -8.37 7.51
C LEU A 86 -3.09 -8.47 6.06
N MET A 87 -1.92 -9.07 5.87
CA MET A 87 -1.44 -9.43 4.55
C MET A 87 -1.21 -10.93 4.45
N ILE A 88 -1.90 -11.59 3.52
CA ILE A 88 -1.80 -13.02 3.23
C ILE A 88 -0.98 -13.16 1.95
N CYS A 89 0.20 -13.70 2.08
CA CYS A 89 1.21 -13.80 1.04
C CYS A 89 1.38 -15.27 0.61
N TYR A 90 0.71 -15.66 -0.48
CA TYR A 90 0.91 -17.01 -1.04
C TYR A 90 2.28 -17.09 -1.69
N ASP A 91 2.99 -18.19 -1.43
CA ASP A 91 4.31 -18.48 -2.00
C ASP A 91 4.71 -19.94 -1.78
N ASP A 92 5.72 -20.40 -2.50
CA ASP A 92 6.42 -21.64 -2.13
C ASP A 92 7.25 -21.37 -0.87
N LYS A 93 6.98 -22.14 0.20
CA LYS A 93 7.66 -22.03 1.48
C LYS A 93 9.20 -22.06 1.36
N ASN A 94 9.71 -22.83 0.39
CA ASN A 94 11.16 -22.99 0.19
C ASN A 94 11.79 -21.74 -0.47
N LEU A 95 11.00 -20.86 -1.05
CA LEU A 95 11.46 -19.62 -1.71
C LEU A 95 11.35 -18.41 -0.79
N ILE A 96 10.61 -18.53 0.33
CA ILE A 96 10.44 -17.42 1.29
C ILE A 96 11.78 -17.16 1.98
N GLN A 97 12.23 -15.92 1.88
CA GLN A 97 13.45 -15.43 2.54
C GLN A 97 13.09 -14.81 3.90
N ALA A 98 13.05 -15.64 4.94
CA ALA A 98 12.75 -15.22 6.30
C ALA A 98 14.05 -14.93 7.07
N ASN A 99 14.66 -13.79 6.79
CA ASN A 99 15.91 -13.41 7.43
C ASN A 99 15.64 -12.76 8.79
N ALA A 100 16.18 -13.34 9.85
CA ALA A 100 16.24 -12.68 11.14
C ALA A 100 17.10 -11.41 11.03
N GLY A 101 16.68 -10.32 11.64
CA GLY A 101 17.37 -9.03 11.59
C GLY A 101 17.15 -8.24 12.87
N MET A 102 17.81 -7.10 12.95
CA MET A 102 17.49 -6.09 13.97
C MET A 102 16.25 -5.31 13.56
N HIS A 103 15.58 -4.69 14.52
CA HIS A 103 14.54 -3.68 14.28
C HIS A 103 15.03 -2.68 13.22
N ASP A 104 14.14 -2.25 12.33
CA ASP A 104 14.44 -1.40 11.16
C ASP A 104 15.33 -2.04 10.07
N GLY A 105 15.53 -3.35 10.14
CA GLY A 105 16.23 -4.12 9.11
C GLY A 105 15.33 -4.51 7.95
N TYR A 106 15.57 -3.96 6.76
CA TYR A 106 14.86 -4.34 5.53
C TYR A 106 15.57 -5.53 4.86
N THR A 107 15.29 -6.75 5.34
CA THR A 107 15.92 -7.97 4.81
C THR A 107 14.91 -9.09 4.58
N GLY A 108 15.13 -9.88 3.54
CA GLY A 108 14.24 -10.99 3.17
C GLY A 108 12.97 -10.52 2.45
N ASP A 109 11.92 -11.34 2.54
CA ASP A 109 10.60 -11.01 2.02
C ASP A 109 9.90 -10.04 2.97
N ILE A 110 9.36 -8.95 2.44
CA ILE A 110 8.81 -7.86 3.24
C ILE A 110 7.44 -7.48 2.69
N VAL A 111 6.52 -7.15 3.56
CA VAL A 111 5.26 -6.48 3.20
C VAL A 111 5.10 -5.20 3.98
N SER A 112 4.41 -4.22 3.38
CA SER A 112 4.20 -2.93 4.03
C SER A 112 2.82 -2.38 3.74
N ILE A 113 2.35 -1.54 4.68
CA ILE A 113 1.23 -0.61 4.49
C ILE A 113 1.74 0.83 4.55
N MET A 114 1.21 1.69 3.70
CA MET A 114 1.53 3.10 3.66
C MET A 114 0.27 3.94 3.78
N LEU A 115 0.31 4.96 4.64
CA LEU A 115 -0.83 5.78 5.01
C LEU A 115 -0.49 7.28 4.87
N ASP A 116 -1.14 7.97 3.94
CA ASP A 116 -1.16 9.44 3.90
C ASP A 116 -2.31 9.92 4.78
N THR A 117 -2.00 10.22 6.02
CA THR A 117 -2.96 10.55 7.08
C THR A 117 -3.37 12.02 7.09
N PHE A 118 -2.73 12.86 6.30
CA PHE A 118 -3.04 14.27 6.13
C PHE A 118 -3.74 14.58 4.79
N GLY A 119 -3.78 13.62 3.84
CA GLY A 119 -4.32 13.82 2.50
C GLY A 119 -3.52 14.85 1.70
N ASP A 120 -2.30 15.15 2.11
CA ASP A 120 -1.44 16.19 1.53
C ASP A 120 -0.70 15.71 0.27
N LYS A 121 -0.71 14.39 0.00
CA LYS A 121 -0.02 13.76 -1.12
C LYS A 121 1.49 14.02 -1.16
N GLN A 122 2.04 14.40 -0.03
CA GLN A 122 3.46 14.74 0.14
C GLN A 122 4.09 13.90 1.24
N THR A 123 3.31 13.56 2.28
CA THR A 123 3.82 12.84 3.44
C THR A 123 2.99 11.58 3.71
N ALA A 124 3.66 10.50 4.11
CA ALA A 124 3.00 9.27 4.53
C ALA A 124 3.82 8.53 5.58
N TYR A 125 3.17 7.68 6.36
CA TYR A 125 3.82 6.69 7.20
C TYR A 125 3.93 5.37 6.45
N LYS A 126 5.06 4.67 6.59
CA LYS A 126 5.25 3.31 6.11
C LYS A 126 5.52 2.40 7.29
N PHE A 127 4.78 1.30 7.39
CA PHE A 127 4.96 0.23 8.37
C PHE A 127 5.23 -1.06 7.61
N ALA A 128 6.30 -1.75 7.94
CA ALA A 128 6.75 -2.94 7.24
C ALA A 128 7.05 -4.09 8.21
N VAL A 129 6.73 -5.30 7.80
CA VAL A 129 7.08 -6.53 8.52
C VAL A 129 7.68 -7.52 7.53
N ASN A 130 8.81 -8.12 7.88
CA ASN A 130 9.38 -9.17 7.05
C ASN A 130 8.82 -10.56 7.39
N ALA A 131 9.12 -11.56 6.57
CA ALA A 131 8.62 -12.92 6.76
C ALA A 131 9.07 -13.59 8.07
N SER A 132 10.08 -13.05 8.77
CA SER A 132 10.50 -13.53 10.11
C SER A 132 9.91 -12.73 11.27
N GLY A 133 9.04 -11.72 10.99
CA GLY A 133 8.38 -10.91 12.01
C GLY A 133 9.19 -9.70 12.48
N VAL A 134 10.30 -9.36 11.80
CA VAL A 134 11.03 -8.11 12.08
C VAL A 134 10.22 -6.94 11.57
N ILE A 135 9.94 -5.97 12.45
CA ILE A 135 9.23 -4.74 12.13
C ILE A 135 10.21 -3.64 11.74
N SER A 136 9.77 -2.76 10.85
CA SER A 136 10.49 -1.53 10.49
C SER A 136 9.50 -0.46 10.06
N ASP A 137 9.82 0.79 10.34
CA ASP A 137 8.98 1.91 9.95
C ASP A 137 9.77 3.11 9.42
N SER A 138 9.07 4.05 8.83
CA SER A 138 9.65 5.29 8.33
C SER A 138 8.58 6.30 7.96
N ARG A 139 8.97 7.57 7.81
CA ARG A 139 8.15 8.57 7.12
C ARG A 139 8.61 8.72 5.68
N MET A 140 7.64 8.77 4.79
CA MET A 140 7.83 9.12 3.40
C MET A 140 7.59 10.62 3.26
N LEU A 141 8.47 11.32 2.53
CA LEU A 141 8.48 12.78 2.38
C LEU A 141 8.62 13.14 0.91
N ASP A 142 8.25 14.37 0.54
CA ASP A 142 8.39 14.90 -0.83
C ASP A 142 7.75 13.98 -1.88
N ASP A 143 6.53 13.55 -1.65
CA ASP A 143 5.83 12.63 -2.55
C ASP A 143 6.63 11.33 -2.75
N ALA A 144 7.15 10.77 -1.65
CA ALA A 144 7.99 9.56 -1.56
C ALA A 144 9.40 9.65 -2.20
N ARG A 145 9.88 10.83 -2.58
CA ARG A 145 11.26 11.00 -3.09
C ARG A 145 12.29 10.91 -1.97
N ASN A 146 11.91 11.21 -0.74
CA ASN A 146 12.74 11.14 0.45
C ASN A 146 12.11 10.23 1.51
N ARG A 147 12.95 9.63 2.35
CA ARG A 147 12.52 8.80 3.48
C ARG A 147 13.28 9.19 4.75
N ASP A 148 12.53 9.34 5.84
CA ASP A 148 13.06 9.55 7.18
C ASP A 148 12.97 8.24 7.96
N TYR A 149 14.08 7.51 8.04
CA TYR A 149 14.21 6.26 8.79
C TYR A 149 14.53 6.49 10.28
N SER A 150 14.67 7.75 10.71
CA SER A 150 14.88 8.08 12.13
C SER A 150 13.57 8.18 12.91
N TRP A 151 12.45 8.18 12.20
CA TRP A 151 11.14 8.15 12.84
C TRP A 151 10.84 6.74 13.33
N ASP A 152 10.46 6.63 14.60
CA ASP A 152 10.17 5.37 15.28
C ASP A 152 8.78 5.46 15.92
N GLY A 153 7.87 4.61 15.50
CA GLY A 153 6.50 4.54 15.96
C GLY A 153 6.29 3.41 16.98
N ILE A 154 5.34 3.59 17.90
CA ILE A 154 4.95 2.54 18.85
C ILE A 154 3.81 1.74 18.24
N TRP A 155 4.10 0.61 17.63
CA TRP A 155 3.14 -0.27 16.96
C TRP A 155 3.54 -1.73 17.10
N GLN A 156 2.71 -2.66 16.61
CA GLN A 156 2.96 -4.09 16.67
C GLN A 156 2.84 -4.69 15.29
N GLY A 157 3.72 -5.62 14.98
CA GLY A 157 3.67 -6.44 13.79
C GLY A 157 4.26 -7.82 14.05
N THR A 158 3.73 -8.82 13.38
CA THR A 158 4.22 -10.19 13.45
C THR A 158 4.03 -10.91 12.13
N SER A 159 4.76 -12.01 11.95
CA SER A 159 4.61 -12.89 10.80
C SER A 159 4.58 -14.35 11.24
N GLN A 160 3.78 -15.15 10.52
CA GLN A 160 3.75 -16.61 10.66
C GLN A 160 3.89 -17.26 9.29
N ILE A 161 4.86 -18.18 9.17
CA ILE A 161 5.07 -18.96 7.93
C ILE A 161 4.24 -20.23 7.98
N TYR A 162 3.58 -20.53 6.86
CA TYR A 162 2.78 -21.72 6.60
C TYR A 162 3.34 -22.51 5.41
N ASP A 163 2.84 -23.71 5.14
CA ASP A 163 3.29 -24.50 3.98
C ASP A 163 2.90 -23.86 2.62
N TRP A 164 1.93 -22.96 2.64
CA TRP A 164 1.41 -22.27 1.44
C TRP A 164 1.85 -20.81 1.29
N GLY A 165 2.70 -20.29 2.19
CA GLY A 165 3.11 -18.88 2.19
C GLY A 165 3.35 -18.35 3.60
N PHE A 166 3.07 -17.06 3.81
CA PHE A 166 3.14 -16.43 5.14
C PHE A 166 2.02 -15.41 5.34
N VAL A 167 1.73 -15.14 6.58
CA VAL A 167 0.74 -14.15 7.02
C VAL A 167 1.45 -13.10 7.86
N VAL A 168 1.12 -11.85 7.62
CA VAL A 168 1.55 -10.72 8.44
C VAL A 168 0.33 -10.04 9.04
N GLU A 169 0.39 -9.76 10.33
CA GLU A 169 -0.56 -8.90 11.03
C GLU A 169 0.14 -7.68 11.61
N MET A 170 -0.52 -6.53 11.52
CA MET A 170 -0.05 -5.26 12.04
C MET A 170 -1.16 -4.58 12.85
N LYS A 171 -0.80 -3.99 14.00
CA LYS A 171 -1.64 -3.10 14.81
C LYS A 171 -0.97 -1.75 14.91
N ILE A 172 -1.57 -0.72 14.36
CA ILE A 172 -1.05 0.64 14.31
C ILE A 172 -1.97 1.52 15.17
N PRO A 173 -1.58 1.84 16.42
CA PRO A 173 -2.38 2.69 17.29
C PRO A 173 -2.48 4.11 16.75
N TYR A 174 -3.66 4.73 16.81
CA TYR A 174 -3.84 6.11 16.37
C TYR A 174 -2.95 7.10 17.11
N LYS A 175 -2.65 6.83 18.38
CA LYS A 175 -1.72 7.64 19.19
C LYS A 175 -0.27 7.64 18.69
N SER A 176 0.10 6.67 17.84
CA SER A 176 1.46 6.53 17.30
C SER A 176 1.69 7.33 16.02
N ILE A 177 0.63 7.84 15.41
CA ILE A 177 0.67 8.61 14.16
C ILE A 177 -0.04 9.95 14.34
N LYS A 178 0.36 10.94 13.56
CA LYS A 178 -0.39 12.20 13.45
C LYS A 178 -1.29 12.16 12.23
N TYR A 179 -2.46 12.74 12.31
CA TYR A 179 -3.43 12.77 11.23
C TYR A 179 -4.37 13.98 11.30
N ASP A 180 -4.98 14.33 10.18
CA ASP A 180 -6.07 15.31 10.15
C ASP A 180 -7.40 14.60 10.47
N LYS A 181 -7.97 14.93 11.64
CA LYS A 181 -9.25 14.36 12.13
C LYS A 181 -10.47 14.79 11.31
N ASN A 182 -10.34 15.80 10.44
CA ASN A 182 -11.46 16.26 9.62
C ASN A 182 -11.63 15.44 8.35
N LEU A 183 -10.62 14.68 7.95
CA LEU A 183 -10.69 13.86 6.75
C LEU A 183 -11.68 12.71 6.91
N SER A 184 -12.32 12.33 5.83
CA SER A 184 -13.17 11.14 5.69
C SER A 184 -12.48 9.98 4.98
N GLU A 185 -11.29 10.23 4.44
CA GLU A 185 -10.45 9.24 3.76
C GLU A 185 -8.98 9.61 3.93
N TRP A 186 -8.11 8.58 3.90
CA TRP A 186 -6.66 8.73 3.82
C TRP A 186 -6.13 8.16 2.51
N GLY A 187 -4.92 8.55 2.11
CA GLY A 187 -4.21 7.84 1.07
C GLY A 187 -3.72 6.48 1.58
N LEU A 188 -3.80 5.46 0.74
CA LEU A 188 -3.44 4.09 1.07
C LEU A 188 -2.67 3.44 -0.05
N ASP A 189 -1.60 2.73 0.29
CA ASP A 189 -0.97 1.76 -0.58
C ASP A 189 -0.44 0.57 0.21
N PHE A 190 -0.17 -0.53 -0.48
CA PHE A 190 0.51 -1.71 0.04
C PHE A 190 1.64 -2.08 -0.90
N ASP A 191 2.75 -2.58 -0.34
CA ASP A 191 3.78 -3.21 -1.13
C ASP A 191 4.14 -4.61 -0.60
N ARG A 192 4.73 -5.41 -1.48
CA ARG A 192 5.39 -6.66 -1.15
C ARG A 192 6.68 -6.75 -1.94
N TRP A 193 7.80 -6.84 -1.24
CA TRP A 193 9.08 -7.21 -1.78
C TRP A 193 9.29 -8.72 -1.64
N ARG A 194 9.56 -9.38 -2.74
CA ARG A 194 9.86 -10.80 -2.81
C ARG A 194 11.32 -11.00 -3.16
N SER A 195 12.11 -11.37 -2.17
CA SER A 195 13.59 -11.34 -2.24
C SER A 195 14.17 -12.38 -3.21
N TYR A 196 13.53 -13.55 -3.32
CA TYR A 196 14.00 -14.65 -4.15
C TYR A 196 14.23 -14.26 -5.62
N ASN A 197 13.29 -13.59 -6.23
CA ASN A 197 13.33 -13.18 -7.64
C ASN A 197 13.41 -11.66 -7.83
N LYS A 198 13.61 -10.90 -6.74
CA LYS A 198 13.64 -9.43 -6.73
C LYS A 198 12.37 -8.80 -7.31
N GLU A 199 11.24 -9.38 -6.96
CA GLU A 199 9.95 -8.90 -7.42
C GLU A 199 9.41 -7.85 -6.45
N ASP A 200 9.24 -6.64 -6.97
CA ASP A 200 8.62 -5.52 -6.26
C ASP A 200 7.17 -5.37 -6.72
N ILE A 201 6.24 -5.46 -5.77
CA ILE A 201 4.81 -5.61 -6.01
C ILE A 201 4.08 -4.51 -5.26
N TYR A 202 3.26 -3.72 -5.97
CA TYR A 202 2.44 -2.67 -5.38
C TYR A 202 0.95 -2.91 -5.60
N TRP A 203 0.15 -2.41 -4.69
CA TRP A 203 -1.29 -2.32 -4.91
C TRP A 203 -1.63 -1.18 -5.86
N CYS A 204 -1.00 -0.01 -5.69
CA CYS A 204 -1.15 1.11 -6.60
C CYS A 204 -0.25 0.98 -7.83
N GLU A 205 -0.71 1.52 -8.96
CA GLU A 205 0.06 1.58 -10.21
C GLU A 205 0.88 2.87 -10.24
N TYR A 206 2.13 2.76 -10.65
CA TYR A 206 3.06 3.88 -10.79
C TYR A 206 3.59 3.96 -12.21
N GLU A 207 4.13 5.10 -12.59
CA GLU A 207 4.93 5.20 -13.81
C GLU A 207 6.36 4.71 -13.52
N GLN A 208 6.90 3.89 -14.42
CA GLN A 208 8.23 3.29 -14.22
C GLN A 208 9.32 4.34 -13.98
N SER A 209 9.25 5.46 -14.68
CA SER A 209 10.23 6.56 -14.57
C SER A 209 10.13 7.36 -13.26
N GLU A 210 8.99 7.29 -12.58
CA GLU A 210 8.75 8.05 -11.34
C GLU A 210 8.92 7.21 -10.08
N GLY A 211 8.64 5.90 -10.16
CA GLY A 211 8.56 5.01 -9.01
C GLY A 211 7.36 5.32 -8.11
N GLN A 212 7.39 4.82 -6.89
CA GLN A 212 6.33 5.04 -5.92
C GLN A 212 6.11 6.52 -5.61
N ARG A 213 4.83 6.95 -5.58
CA ARG A 213 4.41 8.33 -5.30
C ARG A 213 3.19 8.37 -4.39
N ILE A 214 3.23 9.17 -3.32
CA ILE A 214 2.11 9.35 -2.39
C ILE A 214 0.92 9.99 -3.11
N SER A 215 1.17 10.88 -4.06
CA SER A 215 0.15 11.52 -4.89
C SER A 215 -0.64 10.54 -5.78
N LYS A 216 -0.17 9.31 -5.92
CA LYS A 216 -0.80 8.22 -6.68
C LYS A 216 -1.46 7.16 -5.78
N PHE A 217 -1.43 7.30 -4.48
CA PHE A 217 -2.08 6.36 -3.57
C PHE A 217 -3.57 6.22 -3.87
N GLY A 218 -4.10 5.03 -3.64
CA GLY A 218 -5.52 4.76 -3.54
C GLY A 218 -6.09 5.33 -2.24
N LYS A 219 -7.27 4.89 -1.84
CA LYS A 219 -8.03 5.48 -0.73
C LYS A 219 -8.32 4.46 0.37
N LEU A 220 -8.23 4.91 1.61
CA LEU A 220 -8.79 4.27 2.78
C LEU A 220 -9.99 5.11 3.23
N ILE A 221 -11.20 4.63 3.00
CA ILE A 221 -12.44 5.37 3.26
C ILE A 221 -12.98 4.98 4.63
N PHE A 222 -13.18 5.95 5.51
CA PHE A 222 -13.77 5.72 6.84
C PHE A 222 -15.28 5.52 6.70
N GLN A 223 -15.75 4.36 7.16
CA GLN A 223 -17.16 4.04 7.16
C GLN A 223 -17.72 4.17 8.59
N ASP A 224 -18.63 5.16 8.79
CA ASP A 224 -19.33 5.44 10.06
C ASP A 224 -18.40 5.58 11.29
N PHE A 225 -17.16 5.91 11.05
CA PHE A 225 -16.11 6.07 12.06
C PHE A 225 -15.12 7.15 11.64
N LYS A 226 -14.62 7.91 12.61
CA LYS A 226 -13.43 8.76 12.43
C LYS A 226 -12.51 8.56 13.63
N PRO A 227 -11.20 8.42 13.43
CA PRO A 227 -10.28 8.33 14.54
C PRO A 227 -10.33 9.61 15.36
N THR A 228 -10.40 9.46 16.68
CA THR A 228 -10.33 10.56 17.63
C THR A 228 -9.02 10.49 18.39
N VAL A 229 -8.35 11.63 18.54
CA VAL A 229 -7.17 11.72 19.42
C VAL A 229 -7.66 11.58 20.85
N THR A 230 -7.25 10.56 21.53
CA THR A 230 -7.36 10.42 22.99
C THR A 230 -6.09 10.91 23.66
#